data_1004b1fa85b585a6d79fd627139a0dd3
#
_entry.id   1004b1fa85b585a6d79fd627139a0dd3
#
_cell.length_a   1.000
_cell.length_b   1.000
_cell.length_c   1.000
_cell.angle_alpha   90.00
_cell.angle_beta   90.00
_cell.angle_gamma   90.00
#
_symmetry.space_group_name_H-M   'P 1'
#
loop_
_entity.id
_entity.type
_entity.pdbx_description
1 polymer ?
#
loop_
_entity_poly.entity_id
_entity_poly.type
_entity_poly.pdbx_seq_one_letter_code
_entity_poly.pdbx_strand_id
1 'polypeptide(L)'
;MNEIKPLNWTPKPGVGFTVVRRSDGGMNLTFTDLSDVTLNDWREFAMDHLLGADRRTRNLYDLRAVKEIPEKAIRAAVEANSDPSARNIRVAVVVANEGVANAIRQVAALAPTEAAAAMKLFTDIDEAEAWLARPLDQIP
;
A
#
# COMPACT_ATOMS: atom_id res chain seq x y z
N MET A 1 -11.00 -22.30 7.66
CA MET A 1 -11.40 -20.91 7.90
C MET A 1 -10.15 -20.03 8.04
N ASN A 2 -10.13 -18.93 7.32
CA ASN A 2 -8.97 -18.06 7.36
C ASN A 2 -9.06 -17.11 8.55
N GLU A 3 -8.15 -17.22 9.47
CA GLU A 3 -8.07 -16.28 10.58
C GLU A 3 -7.41 -14.98 10.12
N ILE A 4 -8.01 -13.86 10.51
CA ILE A 4 -7.43 -12.56 10.29
C ILE A 4 -6.38 -12.33 11.37
N LYS A 5 -5.13 -12.05 10.95
CA LYS A 5 -4.06 -11.79 11.91
C LYS A 5 -4.39 -10.54 12.73
N PRO A 6 -4.11 -10.54 14.04
CA PRO A 6 -4.28 -9.34 14.85
C PRO A 6 -3.48 -8.18 14.28
N LEU A 7 -4.07 -6.98 14.31
CA LEU A 7 -3.37 -5.77 13.91
C LEU A 7 -2.59 -5.25 15.12
N ASN A 8 -1.27 -5.41 15.09
CA ASN A 8 -0.38 -4.98 16.17
C ASN A 8 0.22 -3.60 15.88
N TRP A 9 -0.65 -2.66 15.52
CA TRP A 9 -0.22 -1.30 15.21
C TRP A 9 -1.11 -0.30 15.94
N THR A 10 -0.49 0.73 16.49
CA THR A 10 -1.20 1.83 17.16
C THR A 10 -0.64 3.16 16.67
N PRO A 11 -1.46 4.23 16.62
CA PRO A 11 -0.98 5.55 16.25
C PRO A 11 0.17 6.01 17.14
N LYS A 12 1.18 6.65 16.54
CA LYS A 12 2.35 7.17 17.27
C LYS A 12 2.52 8.66 16.99
N PRO A 13 2.93 9.47 17.98
CA PRO A 13 3.23 10.88 17.75
C PRO A 13 4.30 11.06 16.67
N GLY A 14 4.09 12.01 15.76
CA GLY A 14 5.04 12.33 14.71
C GLY A 14 5.03 11.38 13.51
N VAL A 15 4.23 10.33 13.55
CA VAL A 15 4.10 9.38 12.44
C VAL A 15 2.87 9.76 11.61
N GLY A 16 3.08 10.04 10.32
CA GLY A 16 2.05 10.56 9.42
C GLY A 16 1.29 9.50 8.65
N PHE A 17 1.02 8.33 9.24
CA PHE A 17 0.09 7.39 8.63
C PHE A 17 -0.75 6.69 9.69
N THR A 18 -1.90 6.20 9.25
CA THR A 18 -2.80 5.40 10.10
C THR A 18 -3.21 4.14 9.36
N VAL A 19 -3.53 3.10 10.11
CA VAL A 19 -3.94 1.81 9.58
C VAL A 19 -5.28 1.43 10.18
N VAL A 20 -6.22 1.04 9.32
CA VAL A 20 -7.54 0.54 9.74
C VAL A 20 -7.78 -0.80 9.05
N ARG A 21 -8.23 -1.78 9.82
CA ARG A 21 -8.58 -3.10 9.29
C ARG A 21 -9.83 -3.01 8.42
N ARG A 22 -9.75 -3.55 7.22
CA ARG A 22 -10.88 -3.62 6.31
C ARG A 22 -11.80 -4.80 6.68
N SER A 23 -13.06 -4.71 6.30
CA SER A 23 -14.03 -5.80 6.53
C SER A 23 -13.64 -7.09 5.79
N ASP A 24 -12.86 -6.98 4.70
CA ASP A 24 -12.38 -8.14 3.94
C ASP A 24 -11.08 -8.74 4.52
N GLY A 25 -10.58 -8.21 5.61
CA GLY A 25 -9.34 -8.68 6.25
C GLY A 25 -8.09 -7.97 5.80
N GLY A 26 -8.15 -7.14 4.78
CA GLY A 26 -7.05 -6.30 4.34
C GLY A 26 -6.92 -5.04 5.19
N MET A 27 -6.18 -4.07 4.68
CA MET A 27 -5.90 -2.85 5.45
C MET A 27 -6.04 -1.60 4.60
N ASN A 28 -6.57 -0.53 5.22
CA ASN A 28 -6.54 0.81 4.67
C ASN A 28 -5.43 1.58 5.37
N LEU A 29 -4.49 2.10 4.59
CA LEU A 29 -3.42 2.95 5.10
C LEU A 29 -3.61 4.36 4.56
N THR A 30 -3.69 5.33 5.45
CA THR A 30 -3.86 6.75 5.08
C THR A 30 -2.61 7.50 5.49
N PHE A 31 -1.97 8.20 4.53
CA PHE A 31 -0.75 8.96 4.77
C PHE A 31 -1.02 10.46 4.72
N THR A 32 -0.47 11.19 5.68
CA THR A 32 -0.50 12.65 5.70
C THR A 32 0.86 13.26 5.39
N ASP A 33 1.94 12.50 5.58
CA ASP A 33 3.29 12.91 5.19
C ASP A 33 4.14 11.66 4.89
N LEU A 34 5.34 11.90 4.36
CA LEU A 34 6.32 10.86 4.07
C LEU A 34 7.69 11.25 4.64
N SER A 35 7.69 11.79 5.87
CA SER A 35 8.91 12.11 6.60
C SER A 35 9.70 10.83 6.94
N ASP A 36 10.95 11.01 7.36
CA ASP A 36 11.81 9.87 7.73
C ASP A 36 11.18 9.03 8.83
N VAL A 37 10.58 9.67 9.83
CA VAL A 37 9.92 8.96 10.94
C VAL A 37 8.75 8.11 10.41
N THR A 38 7.93 8.70 9.54
CA THR A 38 6.80 8.01 8.94
C THR A 38 7.27 6.83 8.08
N LEU A 39 8.28 7.02 7.25
CA LEU A 39 8.80 5.96 6.39
C LEU A 39 9.42 4.81 7.19
N ASN A 40 10.17 5.13 8.25
CA ASN A 40 10.77 4.10 9.08
C ASN A 40 9.69 3.27 9.79
N ASP A 41 8.66 3.92 10.29
CA ASP A 41 7.55 3.20 10.95
C ASP A 41 6.76 2.35 9.94
N TRP A 42 6.53 2.87 8.74
CA TRP A 42 5.87 2.10 7.69
C TRP A 42 6.68 0.86 7.28
N ARG A 43 8.01 0.98 7.20
CA ARG A 43 8.86 -0.16 6.87
C ARG A 43 8.75 -1.26 7.92
N GLU A 44 8.75 -0.91 9.20
CA GLU A 44 8.53 -1.88 10.27
C GLU A 44 7.15 -2.53 10.16
N PHE A 45 6.12 -1.70 9.91
CA PHE A 45 4.77 -2.22 9.71
C PHE A 45 4.72 -3.19 8.54
N ALA A 46 5.35 -2.85 7.42
CA ALA A 46 5.37 -3.71 6.24
C ALA A 46 6.04 -5.05 6.54
N MET A 47 7.15 -5.05 7.26
CA MET A 47 7.83 -6.29 7.66
C MET A 47 6.95 -7.16 8.54
N ASP A 48 6.21 -6.56 9.46
CA ASP A 48 5.39 -7.30 10.42
C ASP A 48 4.06 -7.78 9.83
N HIS A 49 3.49 -7.06 8.87
CA HIS A 49 2.11 -7.29 8.45
C HIS A 49 1.93 -7.56 6.95
N LEU A 50 2.86 -7.15 6.11
CA LEU A 50 2.69 -7.21 4.66
C LEU A 50 3.64 -8.21 4.00
N LEU A 51 4.91 -8.19 4.38
CA LEU A 51 5.94 -9.03 3.74
C LEU A 51 5.92 -10.44 4.33
N GLY A 52 6.28 -11.42 3.51
CA GLY A 52 6.26 -12.81 3.92
C GLY A 52 4.88 -13.45 3.91
N ALA A 53 3.85 -12.74 3.45
CA ALA A 53 2.49 -13.28 3.41
C ALA A 53 2.38 -14.38 2.35
N ASP A 54 1.76 -15.49 2.73
CA ASP A 54 1.55 -16.64 1.85
C ASP A 54 0.14 -16.69 1.25
N ARG A 55 -0.70 -15.70 1.55
CA ARG A 55 -2.05 -15.62 1.02
C ARG A 55 -2.34 -14.25 0.40
N ARG A 56 -3.31 -14.22 -0.51
CA ARG A 56 -3.72 -12.99 -1.19
C ARG A 56 -4.52 -12.10 -0.26
N THR A 57 -4.23 -10.80 -0.28
CA THR A 57 -4.91 -9.79 0.52
C THR A 57 -5.22 -8.55 -0.30
N ARG A 58 -6.01 -7.65 0.27
CA ARG A 58 -6.39 -6.37 -0.33
C ARG A 58 -5.93 -5.24 0.57
N ASN A 59 -5.22 -4.27 0.00
CA ASN A 59 -4.81 -3.06 0.73
C ASN A 59 -5.16 -1.82 -0.08
N LEU A 60 -5.61 -0.78 0.61
CA LEU A 60 -5.86 0.52 0.01
C LEU A 60 -4.91 1.53 0.65
N TYR A 61 -4.16 2.24 -0.19
CA TYR A 61 -3.27 3.32 0.24
C TYR A 61 -3.89 4.63 -0.16
N ASP A 62 -4.28 5.45 0.81
CA ASP A 62 -4.83 6.78 0.55
C ASP A 62 -3.72 7.82 0.69
N LEU A 63 -3.27 8.35 -0.44
CA LEU A 63 -2.21 9.35 -0.52
C LEU A 63 -2.74 10.72 -0.90
N ARG A 64 -4.06 10.96 -0.78
CA ARG A 64 -4.65 12.22 -1.22
C ARG A 64 -4.18 13.43 -0.42
N ALA A 65 -3.76 13.23 0.84
CA ALA A 65 -3.22 14.30 1.66
C ALA A 65 -1.71 14.54 1.44
N VAL A 66 -1.04 13.67 0.70
CA VAL A 66 0.38 13.78 0.42
C VAL A 66 0.58 14.66 -0.81
N LYS A 67 1.42 15.68 -0.71
CA LYS A 67 1.66 16.64 -1.79
C LYS A 67 2.73 16.19 -2.75
N GLU A 68 3.75 15.48 -2.26
CA GLU A 68 4.83 14.95 -3.07
C GLU A 68 5.40 13.69 -2.45
N ILE A 69 6.04 12.86 -3.26
CA ILE A 69 6.70 11.64 -2.79
C ILE A 69 8.20 11.83 -2.95
N PRO A 70 8.98 11.92 -1.86
CA PRO A 70 10.42 12.07 -1.96
C PRO A 70 11.07 10.79 -2.50
N GLU A 71 12.26 10.92 -3.05
CA GLU A 71 12.97 9.80 -3.67
C GLU A 71 13.17 8.63 -2.70
N LYS A 72 13.45 8.90 -1.43
CA LYS A 72 13.62 7.82 -0.45
C LYS A 72 12.34 7.04 -0.21
N ALA A 73 11.17 7.67 -0.35
CA ALA A 73 9.90 6.96 -0.27
C ALA A 73 9.71 6.06 -1.48
N ILE A 74 10.10 6.52 -2.66
CA ILE A 74 10.07 5.69 -3.88
C ILE A 74 10.96 4.48 -3.68
N ARG A 75 12.17 4.65 -3.18
CA ARG A 75 13.11 3.54 -2.93
C ARG A 75 12.57 2.56 -1.90
N ALA A 76 11.97 3.06 -0.81
CA ALA A 76 11.37 2.20 0.21
C ALA A 76 10.22 1.38 -0.36
N ALA A 77 9.38 1.98 -1.21
CA ALA A 77 8.28 1.28 -1.87
C ALA A 77 8.78 0.22 -2.85
N VAL A 78 9.81 0.51 -3.63
CA VAL A 78 10.42 -0.46 -4.55
C VAL A 78 11.02 -1.62 -3.76
N GLU A 79 11.71 -1.35 -2.66
CA GLU A 79 12.27 -2.38 -1.79
C GLU A 79 11.19 -3.31 -1.27
N ALA A 80 10.08 -2.75 -0.76
CA ALA A 80 8.98 -3.55 -0.25
C ALA A 80 8.32 -4.38 -1.36
N ASN A 81 8.13 -3.81 -2.55
CA ASN A 81 7.53 -4.50 -3.67
C ASN A 81 8.48 -5.50 -4.34
N SER A 82 9.74 -5.52 -3.97
CA SER A 82 10.71 -6.51 -4.46
C SER A 82 10.66 -7.81 -3.66
N ASP A 83 9.97 -7.84 -2.54
CA ASP A 83 9.73 -9.09 -1.81
C ASP A 83 8.76 -9.97 -2.62
N PRO A 84 9.06 -11.28 -2.78
CA PRO A 84 8.19 -12.16 -3.56
C PRO A 84 6.74 -12.20 -3.08
N SER A 85 6.48 -11.97 -1.80
CA SER A 85 5.13 -11.95 -1.25
C SER A 85 4.30 -10.75 -1.70
N ALA A 86 4.92 -9.69 -2.21
CA ALA A 86 4.20 -8.49 -2.67
C ALA A 86 3.20 -8.81 -3.78
N ARG A 87 3.46 -9.83 -4.60
CA ARG A 87 2.53 -10.27 -5.66
C ARG A 87 1.21 -10.78 -5.12
N ASN A 88 1.15 -11.14 -3.84
CA ASN A 88 -0.07 -11.63 -3.19
C ASN A 88 -0.95 -10.49 -2.67
N ILE A 89 -0.49 -9.25 -2.76
CA ILE A 89 -1.18 -8.11 -2.21
C ILE A 89 -1.75 -7.28 -3.36
N ARG A 90 -3.08 -7.23 -3.47
CA ARG A 90 -3.73 -6.32 -4.40
C ARG A 90 -3.76 -4.94 -3.75
N VAL A 91 -3.13 -3.97 -4.38
CA VAL A 91 -2.96 -2.63 -3.83
C VAL A 91 -3.66 -1.60 -4.71
N ALA A 92 -4.64 -0.90 -4.14
CA ALA A 92 -5.21 0.29 -4.75
C ALA A 92 -4.56 1.51 -4.13
N VAL A 93 -4.05 2.43 -4.95
CA VAL A 93 -3.43 3.67 -4.48
C VAL A 93 -4.26 4.84 -4.96
N VAL A 94 -4.81 5.62 -4.02
CA VAL A 94 -5.65 6.78 -4.32
C VAL A 94 -4.81 8.04 -4.17
N VAL A 95 -4.74 8.84 -5.22
CA VAL A 95 -3.90 10.04 -5.28
C VAL A 95 -4.74 11.26 -5.66
N ALA A 96 -4.26 12.46 -5.31
CA ALA A 96 -4.96 13.71 -5.59
C ALA A 96 -4.25 14.58 -6.63
N ASN A 97 -3.00 14.29 -6.99
CA ASN A 97 -2.29 15.11 -7.97
C ASN A 97 -1.38 14.25 -8.85
N GLU A 98 -1.00 14.82 -9.98
CA GLU A 98 -0.23 14.11 -11.00
C GLU A 98 1.21 13.83 -10.58
N GLY A 99 1.81 14.70 -9.75
CA GLY A 99 3.16 14.47 -9.25
C GLY A 99 3.25 13.21 -8.40
N VAL A 100 2.28 13.01 -7.51
CA VAL A 100 2.20 11.80 -6.69
C VAL A 100 1.89 10.59 -7.58
N ALA A 101 0.98 10.73 -8.54
CA ALA A 101 0.66 9.64 -9.48
C ALA A 101 1.90 9.19 -10.25
N ASN A 102 2.70 10.14 -10.75
CA ASN A 102 3.92 9.82 -11.49
C ASN A 102 4.94 9.09 -10.62
N ALA A 103 5.07 9.47 -9.35
CA ALA A 103 5.96 8.78 -8.43
C ALA A 103 5.53 7.32 -8.22
N ILE A 104 4.23 7.06 -8.11
CA ILE A 104 3.72 5.69 -7.97
C ILE A 104 3.94 4.90 -9.27
N ARG A 105 3.77 5.52 -10.44
CA ARG A 105 4.10 4.88 -11.72
C ARG A 105 5.57 4.49 -11.79
N GLN A 106 6.46 5.33 -11.24
CA GLN A 106 7.89 5.04 -11.17
C GLN A 106 8.16 3.83 -10.27
N VAL A 107 7.48 3.72 -9.13
CA VAL A 107 7.56 2.54 -8.27
C VAL A 107 7.15 1.29 -9.05
N ALA A 108 6.04 1.34 -9.76
CA ALA A 108 5.56 0.22 -10.56
C ALA A 108 6.56 -0.17 -11.66
N ALA A 109 7.21 0.82 -12.29
CA ALA A 109 8.19 0.57 -13.34
C ALA A 109 9.46 -0.10 -12.82
N LEU A 110 9.81 0.14 -11.55
CA LEU A 110 11.03 -0.40 -10.94
C LEU A 110 10.76 -1.69 -10.14
N ALA A 111 9.50 -2.00 -9.85
CA ALA A 111 9.13 -3.20 -9.12
C ALA A 111 9.08 -4.43 -10.04
N PRO A 112 9.17 -5.66 -9.48
CA PRO A 112 8.92 -6.86 -10.26
C PRO A 112 7.54 -6.85 -10.93
N THR A 113 7.44 -7.46 -12.11
CA THR A 113 6.21 -7.42 -12.93
C THR A 113 4.97 -7.90 -12.18
N GLU A 114 5.08 -8.98 -11.43
CA GLU A 114 3.94 -9.52 -10.68
C GLU A 114 3.43 -8.54 -9.61
N ALA A 115 4.34 -7.89 -8.89
CA ALA A 115 3.97 -6.89 -7.88
C ALA A 115 3.36 -5.66 -8.55
N ALA A 116 3.93 -5.18 -9.65
CA ALA A 116 3.40 -4.05 -10.41
C ALA A 116 2.00 -4.34 -10.95
N ALA A 117 1.75 -5.57 -11.42
CA ALA A 117 0.45 -5.97 -11.94
C ALA A 117 -0.63 -6.01 -10.84
N ALA A 118 -0.24 -6.17 -9.59
CA ALA A 118 -1.15 -6.21 -8.46
C ALA A 118 -1.46 -4.81 -7.91
N MET A 119 -0.89 -3.76 -8.47
CA MET A 119 -1.04 -2.37 -8.02
C MET A 119 -1.75 -1.54 -9.08
N LYS A 120 -2.70 -0.69 -8.65
CA LYS A 120 -3.41 0.20 -9.57
C LYS A 120 -3.66 1.56 -8.93
N LEU A 121 -3.55 2.61 -9.75
CA LEU A 121 -3.77 4.00 -9.35
C LEU A 121 -5.22 4.41 -9.56
N PHE A 122 -5.72 5.23 -8.64
CA PHE A 122 -7.06 5.81 -8.70
C PHE A 122 -7.02 7.26 -8.23
N THR A 123 -7.99 8.05 -8.70
CA THR A 123 -8.25 9.38 -8.16
C THR A 123 -9.57 9.43 -7.39
N ASP A 124 -10.34 8.36 -7.44
CA ASP A 124 -11.66 8.24 -6.81
C ASP A 124 -11.65 7.01 -5.90
N ILE A 125 -12.00 7.21 -4.62
CA ILE A 125 -11.95 6.12 -3.64
C ILE A 125 -13.02 5.05 -3.92
N ASP A 126 -14.18 5.43 -4.47
CA ASP A 126 -15.23 4.46 -4.79
C ASP A 126 -14.81 3.54 -5.93
N GLU A 127 -14.10 4.07 -6.93
CA GLU A 127 -13.54 3.24 -8.01
C GLU A 127 -12.46 2.29 -7.47
N ALA A 128 -11.63 2.78 -6.54
CA ALA A 128 -10.61 1.96 -5.90
C ALA A 128 -11.24 0.81 -5.12
N GLU A 129 -12.28 1.09 -4.35
CA GLU A 129 -13.00 0.07 -3.60
C GLU A 129 -13.67 -0.96 -4.51
N ALA A 130 -14.28 -0.50 -5.62
CA ALA A 130 -14.90 -1.40 -6.58
C ALA A 130 -13.88 -2.36 -7.21
N TRP A 131 -12.69 -1.86 -7.53
CA TRP A 131 -11.62 -2.69 -8.07
C TRP A 131 -11.10 -3.69 -7.03
N LEU A 132 -10.93 -3.26 -5.77
CA LEU A 132 -10.50 -4.13 -4.69
C LEU A 132 -11.52 -5.23 -4.39
N ALA A 133 -12.81 -4.96 -4.60
CA ALA A 133 -13.88 -5.93 -4.33
C ALA A 133 -13.90 -7.08 -5.33
N ARG A 134 -13.18 -6.98 -6.45
CA ARG A 134 -13.12 -8.05 -7.44
C ARG A 134 -12.44 -9.29 -6.84
N PRO A 135 -12.80 -10.51 -7.29
CA PRO A 135 -12.16 -11.73 -6.78
C PRO A 135 -10.65 -11.68 -6.92
N LEU A 136 -9.93 -12.15 -5.90
CA LEU A 136 -8.47 -12.09 -5.86
C LEU A 136 -7.79 -13.00 -6.88
N ASP A 137 -8.50 -13.97 -7.44
CA ASP A 137 -8.01 -14.82 -8.51
C ASP A 137 -8.13 -14.17 -9.89
N GLN A 138 -8.81 -13.01 -9.98
CA GLN A 138 -8.95 -12.23 -11.20
C GLN A 138 -7.97 -11.06 -11.16
N ILE A 139 -6.74 -11.30 -11.52
CA ILE A 139 -5.73 -10.25 -11.57
C ILE A 139 -6.01 -9.35 -12.77
N PRO A 140 -6.00 -8.03 -12.57
CA PRO A 140 -6.31 -7.08 -13.63
C PRO A 140 -5.27 -7.10 -14.74
#